data_1f873ff5ad90d0abc44499c8c06a1417
#
_entry.id   1f873ff5ad90d0abc44499c8c06a1417
#
_cell.length_a   1.000
_cell.length_b   1.000
_cell.length_c   1.000
_cell.angle_alpha   90.00
_cell.angle_beta   90.00
_cell.angle_gamma   90.00
#
_symmetry.space_group_name_H-M   'P 1'
#
loop_
_entity.id
_entity.type
_entity.pdbx_description
1 polymer ?
#
loop_
_entity_poly.entity_id
_entity_poly.type
_entity_poly.pdbx_seq_one_letter_code
_entity_poly.pdbx_strand_id
1 'polypeptide(L)'
;MLYVRDKVNDIYSHSAEIRSVSEDASKPVRTMAVRMVTPTPTQSNEQIVVNVPNVRKPVPLFILMRALGLVSDKEIIETCILDMGKNKDFIDMFIPSVHDAGKIFNRTNALQYIATFTKGKTIPHVLDILSNYLLPHIGEMNFREKALFLGHMTFEMLMVARGMKKPTDRDSFRFKRVELPGTLIYDLFKEYYTLQQRHVFQ
;
A
#
# COMPACT_ATOMS: atom_id res chain seq x y z
N MET A 1 -6.74 -9.97 -0.24
CA MET A 1 -7.87 -9.42 -0.99
C MET A 1 -7.79 -7.92 -1.00
N LEU A 2 -8.03 -7.28 -2.16
CA LEU A 2 -8.03 -5.83 -2.35
C LEU A 2 -9.45 -5.27 -2.13
N TYR A 3 -9.56 -4.27 -1.25
CA TYR A 3 -10.80 -3.55 -0.99
C TYR A 3 -10.67 -2.12 -1.49
N VAL A 4 -11.59 -1.70 -2.36
CA VAL A 4 -11.64 -0.32 -2.85
C VAL A 4 -12.90 0.33 -2.31
N ARG A 5 -12.73 1.47 -1.63
CA ARG A 5 -13.81 2.23 -1.01
C ARG A 5 -13.88 3.65 -1.57
N ASP A 6 -15.10 4.15 -1.65
CA ASP A 6 -15.43 5.56 -1.81
C ASP A 6 -15.74 6.20 -0.44
N LYS A 7 -15.68 7.51 -0.34
CA LYS A 7 -16.06 8.30 0.84
C LYS A 7 -15.47 7.78 2.15
N VAL A 8 -14.14 7.67 2.20
CA VAL A 8 -13.44 7.08 3.36
C VAL A 8 -13.59 7.95 4.61
N ASN A 9 -13.29 9.25 4.50
CA ASN A 9 -13.43 10.27 5.54
C ASN A 9 -13.26 11.68 4.94
N ASP A 10 -13.27 12.71 5.80
CA ASP A 10 -13.11 14.11 5.37
C ASP A 10 -11.77 14.41 4.70
N ILE A 11 -10.73 13.64 5.03
CA ILE A 11 -9.36 13.83 4.51
C ILE A 11 -9.14 13.04 3.21
N TYR A 12 -9.76 11.86 3.08
CA TYR A 12 -9.55 10.95 1.95
C TYR A 12 -10.86 10.61 1.26
N SER A 13 -10.92 10.92 -0.04
CA SER A 13 -12.10 10.63 -0.87
C SER A 13 -12.22 9.14 -1.19
N HIS A 14 -11.13 8.52 -1.62
CA HIS A 14 -11.09 7.11 -2.04
C HIS A 14 -9.91 6.39 -1.39
N SER A 15 -10.04 5.07 -1.24
CA SER A 15 -8.98 4.23 -0.70
C SER A 15 -9.00 2.84 -1.34
N ALA A 16 -7.81 2.32 -1.68
CA ALA A 16 -7.60 0.92 -2.00
C ALA A 16 -6.74 0.28 -0.89
N GLU A 17 -7.29 -0.69 -0.18
CA GLU A 17 -6.68 -1.30 1.01
C GLU A 17 -6.46 -2.78 0.82
N ILE A 18 -5.32 -3.29 1.30
CA ILE A 18 -5.01 -4.72 1.34
C ILE A 18 -4.46 -5.11 2.71
N ARG A 19 -4.88 -6.28 3.19
CA ARG A 19 -4.23 -7.00 4.29
C ARG A 19 -3.28 -8.02 3.68
N SER A 20 -2.00 -7.71 3.71
CA SER A 20 -0.95 -8.56 3.16
C SER A 20 -0.45 -9.54 4.21
N VAL A 21 -0.37 -10.80 3.83
CA VAL A 21 0.08 -11.91 4.67
C VAL A 21 1.34 -12.48 4.04
N SER A 22 2.39 -12.69 4.81
CA SER A 22 3.58 -13.39 4.36
C SER A 22 3.30 -14.90 4.22
N GLU A 23 4.06 -15.59 3.40
CA GLU A 23 4.09 -17.06 3.39
C GLU A 23 4.55 -17.63 4.73
N ASP A 24 5.43 -16.92 5.42
CA ASP A 24 5.85 -17.24 6.78
C ASP A 24 4.75 -16.88 7.78
N ALA A 25 4.08 -17.92 8.32
CA ALA A 25 3.00 -17.78 9.30
C ALA A 25 3.42 -17.08 10.60
N SER A 26 4.72 -16.98 10.91
CA SER A 26 5.23 -16.28 12.08
C SER A 26 5.16 -14.75 11.92
N LYS A 27 5.12 -14.25 10.69
CA LYS A 27 5.07 -12.80 10.42
C LYS A 27 3.63 -12.27 10.55
N PRO A 28 3.42 -11.15 11.24
CA PRO A 28 2.08 -10.59 11.41
C PRO A 28 1.53 -10.02 10.09
N VAL A 29 0.21 -10.08 9.95
CA VAL A 29 -0.51 -9.45 8.83
C VAL A 29 -0.22 -7.96 8.77
N ARG A 30 0.09 -7.45 7.58
CA ARG A 30 0.36 -6.02 7.35
C ARG A 30 -0.73 -5.39 6.50
N THR A 31 -1.27 -4.30 7.00
CA THR A 31 -2.26 -3.51 6.26
C THR A 31 -1.55 -2.38 5.54
N MET A 32 -1.86 -2.25 4.27
CA MET A 32 -1.37 -1.17 3.41
C MET A 32 -2.56 -0.53 2.69
N ALA A 33 -2.51 0.77 2.46
CA ALA A 33 -3.54 1.49 1.74
C ALA A 33 -2.96 2.53 0.80
N VAL A 34 -3.51 2.59 -0.41
CA VAL A 34 -3.37 3.71 -1.34
C VAL A 34 -4.59 4.59 -1.15
N ARG A 35 -4.41 5.88 -0.99
CA ARG A 35 -5.49 6.84 -0.70
C ARG A 35 -5.41 8.07 -1.58
N MET A 36 -6.56 8.57 -1.97
CA MET A 36 -6.69 9.84 -2.67
C MET A 36 -7.11 10.92 -1.66
N VAL A 37 -6.37 12.01 -1.61
CA VAL A 37 -6.64 13.12 -0.70
C VAL A 37 -7.84 13.91 -1.21
N THR A 38 -8.77 14.26 -0.34
CA THR A 38 -9.92 15.10 -0.68
C THR A 38 -9.45 16.52 -0.99
N PRO A 39 -9.89 17.13 -2.11
CA PRO A 39 -9.58 18.53 -2.40
C PRO A 39 -10.18 19.44 -1.32
N THR A 40 -9.38 20.36 -0.81
CA THR A 40 -9.80 21.37 0.15
C THR A 40 -9.79 22.75 -0.52
N PRO A 41 -10.51 23.76 0.03
CA PRO A 41 -10.49 25.12 -0.53
C PRO A 41 -9.10 25.73 -0.65
N THR A 42 -8.15 25.25 0.17
CA THR A 42 -6.74 25.67 0.18
C THR A 42 -5.85 24.80 -0.71
N GLN A 43 -6.25 23.55 -0.98
CA GLN A 43 -5.58 22.59 -1.84
C GLN A 43 -6.59 21.93 -2.77
N SER A 44 -6.70 22.45 -3.99
CA SER A 44 -7.63 21.91 -5.01
C SER A 44 -7.16 20.59 -5.63
N ASN A 45 -6.01 20.07 -5.24
CA ASN A 45 -5.37 18.93 -5.90
C ASN A 45 -5.67 17.62 -5.17
N GLU A 46 -6.17 16.65 -5.90
CA GLU A 46 -6.37 15.27 -5.46
C GLU A 46 -5.06 14.49 -5.54
N GLN A 47 -4.28 14.52 -4.48
CA GLN A 47 -3.00 13.82 -4.40
C GLN A 47 -3.20 12.35 -4.03
N ILE A 48 -2.37 11.47 -4.59
CA ILE A 48 -2.35 10.05 -4.25
C ILE A 48 -1.21 9.78 -3.28
N VAL A 49 -1.57 9.28 -2.10
CA VAL A 49 -0.63 8.95 -1.04
C VAL A 49 -0.76 7.49 -0.63
N VAL A 50 0.31 6.92 -0.13
CA VAL A 50 0.39 5.53 0.29
C VAL A 50 0.72 5.42 1.77
N ASN A 51 -0.11 4.71 2.50
CA ASN A 51 0.16 4.37 3.89
C ASN A 51 1.02 3.10 3.95
N VAL A 52 2.30 3.30 4.21
CA VAL A 52 3.28 2.22 4.36
C VAL A 52 3.37 1.81 5.84
N PRO A 53 3.33 0.50 6.17
CA PRO A 53 3.54 0.05 7.54
C PRO A 53 4.87 0.57 8.12
N ASN A 54 4.90 0.93 9.40
CA ASN A 54 6.06 1.46 10.13
C ASN A 54 6.59 2.83 9.63
N VAL A 55 5.88 3.51 8.75
CA VAL A 55 6.14 4.91 8.37
C VAL A 55 5.06 5.80 8.98
N ARG A 56 5.48 6.87 9.67
CA ARG A 56 4.56 7.70 10.48
C ARG A 56 3.59 8.55 9.64
N LYS A 57 4.01 8.97 8.46
CA LYS A 57 3.21 9.80 7.56
C LYS A 57 2.95 9.08 6.24
N PRO A 58 1.82 9.32 5.59
CA PRO A 58 1.59 8.83 4.23
C PRO A 58 2.69 9.33 3.29
N VAL A 59 3.14 8.47 2.41
CA VAL A 59 4.20 8.76 1.42
C VAL A 59 3.53 9.06 0.08
N PRO A 60 3.90 10.16 -0.62
CA PRO A 60 3.44 10.41 -1.97
C PRO A 60 3.75 9.23 -2.90
N LEU A 61 2.80 8.87 -3.78
CA LEU A 61 2.89 7.71 -4.64
C LEU A 61 4.19 7.67 -5.46
N PHE A 62 4.52 8.78 -6.13
CA PHE A 62 5.71 8.86 -6.99
C PHE A 62 7.01 8.71 -6.22
N ILE A 63 7.09 9.23 -4.99
CA ILE A 63 8.27 9.07 -4.13
C ILE A 63 8.46 7.60 -3.75
N LEU A 64 7.37 6.91 -3.40
CA LEU A 64 7.43 5.49 -3.07
C LEU A 64 7.81 4.64 -4.30
N MET A 65 7.23 4.93 -5.46
CA MET A 65 7.57 4.23 -6.71
C MET A 65 9.04 4.41 -7.08
N ARG A 66 9.61 5.62 -6.91
CA ARG A 66 11.03 5.89 -7.11
C ARG A 66 11.90 5.14 -6.11
N ALA A 67 11.50 5.05 -4.85
CA ALA A 67 12.19 4.24 -3.84
C ALA A 67 12.22 2.75 -4.20
N LEU A 68 11.16 2.23 -4.85
CA LEU A 68 11.09 0.86 -5.36
C LEU A 68 11.91 0.64 -6.65
N GLY A 69 12.38 1.71 -7.30
CA GLY A 69 13.29 1.62 -8.44
C GLY A 69 12.75 2.12 -9.78
N LEU A 70 11.51 2.62 -9.84
CA LEU A 70 10.96 3.27 -11.04
C LEU A 70 11.33 4.77 -11.00
N VAL A 71 12.17 5.22 -11.92
CA VAL A 71 12.72 6.59 -11.86
C VAL A 71 11.90 7.58 -12.68
N SER A 72 11.45 7.18 -13.87
CA SER A 72 10.73 8.05 -14.80
C SER A 72 9.25 8.17 -14.44
N ASP A 73 8.71 9.39 -14.48
CA ASP A 73 7.28 9.64 -14.25
C ASP A 73 6.42 8.91 -15.29
N LYS A 74 6.89 8.84 -16.53
CA LYS A 74 6.24 8.08 -17.59
C LYS A 74 6.16 6.59 -17.24
N GLU A 75 7.26 5.99 -16.79
CA GLU A 75 7.32 4.58 -16.38
C GLU A 75 6.38 4.30 -15.19
N ILE A 76 6.30 5.22 -14.22
CA ILE A 76 5.39 5.10 -13.08
C ILE A 76 3.93 5.11 -13.56
N ILE A 77 3.56 6.05 -14.43
CA ILE A 77 2.20 6.15 -14.97
C ILE A 77 1.87 4.91 -15.81
N GLU A 78 2.78 4.46 -16.69
CA GLU A 78 2.61 3.22 -17.48
C GLU A 78 2.43 1.99 -16.58
N THR A 79 3.19 1.91 -15.49
CA THR A 79 3.07 0.83 -14.51
C THR A 79 1.68 0.82 -13.83
N CYS A 80 1.10 1.99 -13.59
CA CYS A 80 -0.23 2.11 -12.99
C CYS A 80 -1.34 1.82 -14.00
N ILE A 81 -1.27 2.38 -15.20
CA ILE A 81 -2.38 2.39 -16.18
C ILE A 81 -2.31 1.18 -17.13
N LEU A 82 -1.13 0.57 -17.30
CA LEU A 82 -0.78 -0.53 -18.21
C LEU A 82 -0.93 -0.18 -19.71
N ASP A 83 -2.07 0.35 -20.15
CA ASP A 83 -2.34 0.75 -21.53
C ASP A 83 -2.68 2.23 -21.61
N MET A 84 -1.66 3.05 -21.88
CA MET A 84 -1.83 4.50 -22.01
C MET A 84 -2.72 4.90 -23.20
N GLY A 85 -2.84 4.04 -24.21
CA GLY A 85 -3.67 4.31 -25.37
C GLY A 85 -5.17 4.28 -25.05
N LYS A 86 -5.60 3.28 -24.30
CA LYS A 86 -7.00 3.09 -23.90
C LYS A 86 -7.42 3.94 -22.69
N ASN A 87 -6.46 4.24 -21.81
CA ASN A 87 -6.74 4.84 -20.52
C ASN A 87 -6.19 6.28 -20.38
N LYS A 88 -6.17 7.04 -21.48
CA LYS A 88 -5.64 8.42 -21.50
C LYS A 88 -6.26 9.34 -20.45
N ASP A 89 -7.55 9.18 -20.19
CA ASP A 89 -8.33 10.01 -19.27
C ASP A 89 -7.86 9.92 -17.81
N PHE A 90 -7.09 8.86 -17.49
CA PHE A 90 -6.53 8.70 -16.14
C PHE A 90 -5.20 9.44 -15.95
N ILE A 91 -4.52 9.84 -17.03
CA ILE A 91 -3.21 10.49 -16.96
C ILE A 91 -3.32 11.80 -16.18
N ASP A 92 -4.39 12.57 -16.43
CA ASP A 92 -4.60 13.87 -15.78
C ASP A 92 -4.77 13.74 -14.26
N MET A 93 -5.27 12.59 -13.77
CA MET A 93 -5.42 12.33 -12.33
C MET A 93 -4.08 12.13 -11.61
N PHE A 94 -3.00 11.86 -12.34
CA PHE A 94 -1.66 11.74 -11.75
C PHE A 94 -0.92 13.08 -11.65
N ILE A 95 -1.34 14.12 -12.38
CA ILE A 95 -0.67 15.42 -12.40
C ILE A 95 -0.47 16.01 -11.00
N PRO A 96 -1.48 16.03 -10.10
CA PRO A 96 -1.28 16.51 -8.73
C PRO A 96 -0.23 15.72 -7.97
N SER A 97 -0.17 14.40 -8.18
CA SER A 97 0.80 13.52 -7.50
C SER A 97 2.21 13.68 -8.04
N VAL A 98 2.37 14.03 -9.33
CA VAL A 98 3.68 14.39 -9.91
C VAL A 98 4.20 15.67 -9.26
N HIS A 99 3.35 16.68 -9.11
CA HIS A 99 3.71 17.94 -8.45
C HIS A 99 4.07 17.74 -6.97
N ASP A 100 3.33 16.87 -6.25
CA ASP A 100 3.58 16.54 -4.85
C ASP A 100 4.93 15.82 -4.64
N ALA A 101 5.39 15.05 -5.63
CA ALA A 101 6.71 14.44 -5.61
C ALA A 101 7.86 15.47 -5.67
N GLY A 102 7.57 16.68 -6.10
CA GLY A 102 8.46 17.82 -6.08
C GLY A 102 9.79 17.56 -6.80
N LYS A 103 10.89 17.89 -6.12
CA LYS A 103 12.26 17.78 -6.66
C LYS A 103 12.95 16.45 -6.39
N ILE A 104 12.23 15.44 -5.93
CA ILE A 104 12.79 14.13 -5.56
C ILE A 104 12.76 13.20 -6.77
N PHE A 105 13.79 13.23 -7.61
CA PHE A 105 13.85 12.43 -8.84
C PHE A 105 14.65 11.13 -8.68
N ASN A 106 15.59 11.08 -7.74
CA ASN A 106 16.51 9.97 -7.57
C ASN A 106 16.03 8.99 -6.50
N ARG A 107 16.32 7.70 -6.70
CA ARG A 107 16.03 6.63 -5.74
C ARG A 107 16.60 6.92 -4.34
N THR A 108 17.85 7.39 -4.27
CA THR A 108 18.52 7.69 -3.00
C THR A 108 17.80 8.81 -2.24
N ASN A 109 17.41 9.89 -2.93
CA ASN A 109 16.67 10.99 -2.33
C ASN A 109 15.27 10.56 -1.88
N ALA A 110 14.62 9.67 -2.64
CA ALA A 110 13.31 9.10 -2.26
C ALA A 110 13.44 8.27 -0.97
N LEU A 111 14.47 7.42 -0.87
CA LEU A 111 14.75 6.66 0.35
C LEU A 111 15.07 7.57 1.54
N GLN A 112 15.85 8.64 1.34
CA GLN A 112 16.13 9.63 2.38
C GLN A 112 14.85 10.34 2.85
N TYR A 113 13.98 10.73 1.92
CA TYR A 113 12.71 11.35 2.25
C TYR A 113 11.85 10.42 3.13
N ILE A 114 11.71 9.15 2.76
CA ILE A 114 10.96 8.18 3.56
C ILE A 114 11.64 7.97 4.94
N ALA A 115 12.97 7.96 5.00
CA ALA A 115 13.73 7.79 6.23
C ALA A 115 13.38 8.83 7.29
N THR A 116 13.08 10.08 6.90
CA THR A 116 12.70 11.13 7.84
C THR A 116 11.44 10.79 8.66
N PHE A 117 10.56 9.94 8.12
CA PHE A 117 9.30 9.52 8.77
C PHE A 117 9.38 8.15 9.45
N THR A 118 10.55 7.50 9.44
CA THR A 118 10.78 6.22 10.13
C THR A 118 11.44 6.43 11.49
N LYS A 119 11.34 5.44 12.38
CA LYS A 119 12.00 5.49 13.69
C LYS A 119 13.53 5.54 13.57
N GLY A 120 14.10 4.74 12.68
CA GLY A 120 15.55 4.60 12.52
C GLY A 120 16.21 5.74 11.75
N LYS A 121 15.46 6.55 11.00
CA LYS A 121 15.93 7.68 10.18
C LYS A 121 17.11 7.35 9.26
N THR A 122 17.28 6.09 8.90
CA THR A 122 18.41 5.59 8.08
C THR A 122 17.89 4.89 6.83
N ILE A 123 18.66 4.94 5.74
CA ILE A 123 18.33 4.26 4.48
C ILE A 123 18.22 2.73 4.66
N PRO A 124 19.15 2.04 5.36
CA PRO A 124 19.02 0.60 5.59
C PRO A 124 17.71 0.22 6.29
N HIS A 125 17.26 1.02 7.25
CA HIS A 125 15.99 0.76 7.93
C HIS A 125 14.77 0.94 6.99
N VAL A 126 14.83 1.89 6.06
CA VAL A 126 13.79 2.03 5.02
C VAL A 126 13.79 0.83 4.09
N LEU A 127 14.95 0.35 3.65
CA LEU A 127 15.06 -0.85 2.82
C LEU A 127 14.51 -2.08 3.52
N ASP A 128 14.76 -2.24 4.81
CA ASP A 128 14.14 -3.29 5.62
C ASP A 128 12.61 -3.17 5.64
N ILE A 129 12.08 -1.97 5.82
CA ILE A 129 10.63 -1.74 5.78
C ILE A 129 10.04 -2.09 4.40
N LEU A 130 10.67 -1.65 3.32
CA LEU A 130 10.19 -1.91 1.95
C LEU A 130 10.34 -3.39 1.57
N SER A 131 11.33 -4.10 2.13
CA SER A 131 11.54 -5.52 1.91
C SER A 131 10.52 -6.37 2.71
N ASN A 132 10.46 -6.18 4.01
CA ASN A 132 9.77 -7.09 4.92
C ASN A 132 8.33 -6.68 5.27
N TYR A 133 8.01 -5.38 5.23
CA TYR A 133 6.71 -4.88 5.70
C TYR A 133 5.80 -4.38 4.57
N LEU A 134 6.38 -3.92 3.46
CA LEU A 134 5.60 -3.52 2.28
C LEU A 134 5.27 -4.76 1.45
N LEU A 135 3.96 -5.08 1.34
CA LEU A 135 3.45 -6.17 0.50
C LEU A 135 4.24 -7.50 0.67
N PRO A 136 4.31 -8.05 1.90
CA PRO A 136 5.11 -9.26 2.17
C PRO A 136 4.66 -10.49 1.36
N HIS A 137 3.42 -10.55 0.86
CA HIS A 137 2.92 -11.65 0.02
C HIS A 137 3.58 -11.74 -1.37
N ILE A 138 4.28 -10.69 -1.82
CA ILE A 138 4.98 -10.68 -3.12
C ILE A 138 6.41 -11.22 -2.99
N GLY A 139 6.92 -11.29 -1.76
CA GLY A 139 8.31 -11.65 -1.47
C GLY A 139 9.16 -10.45 -1.05
N GLU A 140 10.30 -10.76 -0.42
CA GLU A 140 11.07 -9.74 0.29
C GLU A 140 11.75 -8.74 -0.65
N MET A 141 12.53 -9.21 -1.63
CA MET A 141 13.37 -8.36 -2.48
C MET A 141 12.75 -8.01 -3.84
N ASN A 142 11.50 -8.40 -4.10
CA ASN A 142 10.82 -8.22 -5.38
C ASN A 142 10.27 -6.80 -5.55
N PHE A 143 11.12 -5.78 -5.49
CA PHE A 143 10.69 -4.37 -5.51
C PHE A 143 9.92 -4.00 -6.78
N ARG A 144 10.28 -4.55 -7.94
CA ARG A 144 9.60 -4.29 -9.20
C ARG A 144 8.17 -4.83 -9.20
N GLU A 145 7.97 -6.04 -8.70
CA GLU A 145 6.63 -6.65 -8.61
C GLU A 145 5.78 -5.96 -7.55
N LYS A 146 6.39 -5.48 -6.44
CA LYS A 146 5.72 -4.63 -5.46
C LYS A 146 5.25 -3.32 -6.08
N ALA A 147 6.05 -2.71 -6.96
CA ALA A 147 5.66 -1.50 -7.69
C ALA A 147 4.52 -1.78 -8.67
N LEU A 148 4.55 -2.89 -9.42
CA LEU A 148 3.47 -3.32 -10.31
C LEU A 148 2.15 -3.52 -9.54
N PHE A 149 2.22 -4.20 -8.40
CA PHE A 149 1.04 -4.41 -7.56
C PHE A 149 0.49 -3.12 -6.97
N LEU A 150 1.38 -2.21 -6.56
CA LEU A 150 1.00 -0.87 -6.09
C LEU A 150 0.33 -0.07 -7.21
N GLY A 151 0.85 -0.16 -8.44
CA GLY A 151 0.23 0.40 -9.63
C GLY A 151 -1.17 -0.15 -9.86
N HIS A 152 -1.36 -1.47 -9.77
CA HIS A 152 -2.67 -2.10 -9.87
C HIS A 152 -3.64 -1.59 -8.79
N MET A 153 -3.22 -1.50 -7.54
CA MET A 153 -4.04 -0.93 -6.45
C MET A 153 -4.46 0.50 -6.76
N THR A 154 -3.54 1.30 -7.27
CA THR A 154 -3.81 2.70 -7.65
C THR A 154 -4.82 2.76 -8.78
N PHE A 155 -4.66 1.95 -9.82
CA PHE A 155 -5.59 1.91 -10.96
C PHE A 155 -7.00 1.49 -10.56
N GLU A 156 -7.14 0.47 -9.73
CA GLU A 156 -8.42 0.03 -9.19
C GLU A 156 -9.14 1.16 -8.40
N MET A 157 -8.38 1.92 -7.62
CA MET A 157 -8.92 3.09 -6.91
C MET A 157 -9.38 4.17 -7.89
N LEU A 158 -8.60 4.47 -8.93
CA LEU A 158 -8.95 5.46 -9.95
C LEU A 158 -10.17 5.05 -10.77
N MET A 159 -10.35 3.76 -11.07
CA MET A 159 -11.55 3.24 -11.74
C MET A 159 -12.81 3.48 -10.91
N VAL A 160 -12.73 3.34 -9.59
CA VAL A 160 -13.85 3.66 -8.70
C VAL A 160 -14.08 5.17 -8.62
N ALA A 161 -13.01 5.96 -8.52
CA ALA A 161 -13.09 7.42 -8.49
C ALA A 161 -13.76 8.02 -9.75
N ARG A 162 -13.55 7.41 -10.90
CA ARG A 162 -14.22 7.77 -12.17
C ARG A 162 -15.63 7.17 -12.33
N GLY A 163 -16.08 6.35 -11.38
CA GLY A 163 -17.38 5.69 -11.46
C GLY A 163 -17.47 4.54 -12.48
N MET A 164 -16.34 4.12 -13.06
CA MET A 164 -16.27 2.99 -14.01
C MET A 164 -16.43 1.65 -13.30
N LYS A 165 -16.10 1.59 -12.02
CA LYS A 165 -16.20 0.40 -11.19
C LYS A 165 -16.93 0.73 -9.88
N LYS A 166 -17.79 -0.19 -9.43
CA LYS A 166 -18.43 -0.05 -8.11
C LYS A 166 -17.42 -0.30 -6.99
N PRO A 167 -17.55 0.41 -5.85
CA PRO A 167 -16.77 0.11 -4.65
C PRO A 167 -16.94 -1.36 -4.24
N THR A 168 -15.92 -1.90 -3.59
CA THR A 168 -15.96 -3.28 -3.11
C THR A 168 -16.82 -3.36 -1.86
N ASP A 169 -17.90 -4.17 -1.91
CA ASP A 169 -18.68 -4.50 -0.72
C ASP A 169 -17.87 -5.44 0.18
N ARG A 170 -17.30 -4.86 1.26
CA ARG A 170 -16.52 -5.60 2.25
C ARG A 170 -17.34 -6.62 3.01
N ASP A 171 -18.63 -6.40 3.14
CA ASP A 171 -19.53 -7.23 3.95
C ASP A 171 -20.22 -8.32 3.15
N SER A 172 -20.02 -8.37 1.85
CA SER A 172 -20.49 -9.45 1.00
C SER A 172 -19.99 -10.82 1.47
N PHE A 173 -20.90 -11.79 1.56
CA PHE A 173 -20.58 -13.19 1.92
C PHE A 173 -19.54 -13.82 1.00
N ARG A 174 -19.40 -13.36 -0.24
CA ARG A 174 -18.36 -13.81 -1.17
C ARG A 174 -16.94 -13.67 -0.59
N PHE A 175 -16.75 -12.72 0.31
CA PHE A 175 -15.45 -12.38 0.89
C PHE A 175 -15.32 -12.77 2.36
N LYS A 176 -16.40 -13.29 2.94
CA LYS A 176 -16.39 -13.81 4.30
C LYS A 176 -15.88 -15.25 4.30
N ARG A 177 -15.28 -15.63 5.40
CA ARG A 177 -14.86 -17.00 5.67
C ARG A 177 -15.54 -17.44 6.95
N VAL A 178 -16.00 -18.68 6.96
CA VAL A 178 -16.54 -19.30 8.16
C VAL A 178 -15.38 -19.92 8.92
N GLU A 179 -15.23 -19.55 10.17
CA GLU A 179 -14.27 -20.18 11.07
C GLU A 179 -14.82 -21.51 11.53
N LEU A 180 -14.10 -22.58 11.20
CA LEU A 180 -14.48 -23.94 11.60
C LEU A 180 -13.92 -24.26 13.00
N PRO A 181 -14.57 -25.16 13.76
CA PRO A 181 -14.09 -25.55 15.09
C PRO A 181 -12.65 -26.01 15.12
N GLY A 182 -12.19 -26.72 14.07
CA GLY A 182 -10.81 -27.19 13.96
C GLY A 182 -9.79 -26.05 13.92
N THR A 183 -10.10 -24.95 13.21
CA THR A 183 -9.22 -23.76 13.16
C THR A 183 -9.15 -23.09 14.52
N LEU A 184 -10.29 -22.95 15.21
CA LEU A 184 -10.35 -22.33 16.54
C LEU A 184 -9.58 -23.16 17.58
N ILE A 185 -9.69 -24.48 17.56
CA ILE A 185 -8.93 -25.39 18.43
C ILE A 185 -7.44 -25.29 18.14
N TYR A 186 -7.03 -25.24 16.86
CA TYR A 186 -5.64 -25.08 16.48
C TYR A 186 -5.05 -23.75 16.98
N ASP A 187 -5.76 -22.64 16.82
CA ASP A 187 -5.31 -21.32 17.27
C ASP A 187 -5.19 -21.28 18.80
N LEU A 188 -6.16 -21.84 19.52
CA LEU A 188 -6.12 -21.98 20.96
C LEU A 188 -4.92 -22.83 21.43
N PHE A 189 -4.69 -23.98 20.80
CA PHE A 189 -3.55 -24.84 21.08
C PHE A 189 -2.23 -24.09 20.88
N LYS A 190 -2.09 -23.39 19.75
CA LYS A 190 -0.90 -22.59 19.43
C LYS A 190 -0.63 -21.51 20.47
N GLU A 191 -1.65 -20.82 20.95
CA GLU A 191 -1.54 -19.82 22.01
C GLU A 191 -1.00 -20.41 23.29
N TYR A 192 -1.61 -21.48 23.81
CA TYR A 192 -1.18 -22.13 25.03
C TYR A 192 0.18 -22.80 24.93
N TYR A 193 0.50 -23.40 23.78
CA TYR A 193 1.80 -23.98 23.53
C TYR A 193 2.91 -22.90 23.55
N THR A 194 2.64 -21.73 22.96
CA THR A 194 3.58 -20.60 23.01
C THR A 194 3.79 -20.06 24.44
N LEU A 195 2.70 -20.02 25.21
CA LEU A 195 2.78 -19.65 26.63
C LEU A 195 3.62 -20.66 27.42
N GLN A 196 3.39 -21.93 27.25
CA GLN A 196 4.15 -23.00 27.90
C GLN A 196 5.64 -22.92 27.55
N GLN A 197 5.99 -22.73 26.27
CA GLN A 197 7.39 -22.56 25.88
C GLN A 197 8.05 -21.39 26.60
N ARG A 198 7.38 -20.24 26.71
CA ARG A 198 7.94 -19.09 27.45
C ARG A 198 8.19 -19.40 28.93
N HIS A 199 7.32 -20.18 29.57
CA HIS A 199 7.51 -20.58 30.97
C HIS A 199 8.63 -21.61 31.18
N VAL A 200 8.90 -22.44 30.17
CA VAL A 200 9.98 -23.44 30.25
C VAL A 200 11.37 -22.81 30.05
N PHE A 201 11.44 -21.72 29.25
CA PHE A 201 12.70 -21.03 28.96
C PHE A 201 12.98 -19.81 29.87
N GLN A 202 12.11 -19.54 30.86
CA GLN A 202 12.38 -18.62 31.97
C GLN A 202 12.95 -19.38 33.18
#